data_070f2c86154b3ee6dd117edda1444d52
#
_entry.id   070f2c86154b3ee6dd117edda1444d52
#
_cell.length_a   1.000
_cell.length_b   1.000
_cell.length_c   1.000
_cell.angle_alpha   90.00
_cell.angle_beta   90.00
_cell.angle_gamma   90.00
#
_symmetry.space_group_name_H-M   'P 1'
#
loop_
_entity.id
_entity.type
_entity.pdbx_description
1 polymer ?
#
loop_
_entity_poly.entity_id
_entity_poly.type
_entity_poly.pdbx_seq_one_letter_code
_entity_poly.pdbx_strand_id
1 'polypeptide(L)'
;MKLHSFSKVWREFIFSLLLLAFVGFLPSSIFGGSSIDKFLAQDNQGKEGLVEAPTLDDLGYLRKVTIDLIGRIPSRKELDRYLKWPGSERRQSLVDSLLEHERFSDRWTAFYADMLRIRTGSTGGGALLAYVHKSIEDGKPFDELSRELISAQGRANSIPAVGFILNDNADPMALTAATAQVFLGVRMQCAQCHDHPFDDWEQRQFYEMATFFGKTRRVESRLTRAVYTTEGKVNAVLWPPERKKPPSRAPIDAKFPFLLENFDGKPSHVSRLEAKRAAERLKLPSDEVVSLESLLDSTEATIEVSSRKKGPAGFDPDEDLKGQNAALDIKGDLYKASQMRAELAKLVTHPRNRYFAQNFVNRLWAELMGRGIYEPIDDYSEYQTINQPKTLNFLRKEFVALGYDLKDMIRLVVTSDAYGRGRLDAGHSAKVRIDSEMAFVAGSPRRMIGEALFDSIAVAGSLEDFKWPSGANLKTVRKRQRVYLDEEGKPKASPPAASLPVAGNPAMAQMAKTTSGGGYDLEKTIALDFNALLARDDVKEELEAMRMRSEQELEAMRMAAMQSQPTRRGKYKYVYVEEEVDDNPRYSSSYRMASPAAPDHF
;
A
#
# COMPACT_ATOMS: atom_id res chain seq x y z
N MET A 1 -14.45 -53.78 -43.18
CA MET A 1 -15.26 -52.99 -42.25
C MET A 1 -14.41 -52.68 -41.01
N LYS A 2 -13.74 -51.55 -40.91
CA LYS A 2 -13.09 -50.90 -39.72
C LYS A 2 -12.04 -49.89 -40.19
N LEU A 3 -12.49 -48.82 -40.88
CA LEU A 3 -11.61 -47.71 -41.27
C LEU A 3 -12.28 -46.32 -41.12
N HIS A 4 -13.44 -46.23 -40.45
CA HIS A 4 -14.19 -44.97 -40.33
C HIS A 4 -14.20 -44.36 -38.90
N SER A 5 -13.58 -45.02 -37.92
CA SER A 5 -13.61 -44.53 -36.53
C SER A 5 -12.38 -43.65 -36.14
N PHE A 6 -11.31 -43.69 -36.94
CA PHE A 6 -10.05 -42.97 -36.60
C PHE A 6 -10.05 -41.48 -37.02
N SER A 7 -10.91 -41.08 -37.94
CA SER A 7 -10.91 -39.71 -38.47
C SER A 7 -11.64 -38.68 -37.58
N LYS A 8 -12.58 -39.15 -36.75
CA LYS A 8 -13.38 -38.25 -35.91
C LYS A 8 -12.60 -37.78 -34.66
N VAL A 9 -11.87 -38.69 -34.03
CA VAL A 9 -11.04 -38.37 -32.84
C VAL A 9 -9.86 -37.44 -33.18
N TRP A 10 -9.26 -37.61 -34.37
CA TRP A 10 -8.20 -36.73 -34.84
C TRP A 10 -8.71 -35.35 -35.24
N ARG A 11 -9.88 -35.21 -35.76
CA ARG A 11 -10.51 -33.90 -36.06
C ARG A 11 -10.89 -33.15 -34.79
N GLU A 12 -11.40 -33.83 -33.79
CA GLU A 12 -11.71 -33.24 -32.48
C GLU A 12 -10.41 -32.80 -31.74
N PHE A 13 -9.35 -33.61 -31.85
CA PHE A 13 -8.04 -33.27 -31.24
C PHE A 13 -7.35 -32.10 -31.94
N ILE A 14 -7.43 -32.03 -33.28
CA ILE A 14 -6.89 -30.88 -34.05
C ILE A 14 -7.74 -29.63 -33.82
N PHE A 15 -9.06 -29.75 -33.67
CA PHE A 15 -9.91 -28.61 -33.36
C PHE A 15 -9.73 -28.10 -31.93
N SER A 16 -9.49 -28.99 -30.95
CA SER A 16 -9.10 -28.60 -29.57
C SER A 16 -7.71 -27.99 -29.52
N LEU A 17 -6.77 -28.49 -30.29
CA LEU A 17 -5.39 -27.92 -30.35
C LEU A 17 -5.38 -26.55 -31.05
N LEU A 18 -6.21 -26.34 -32.07
CA LEU A 18 -6.39 -25.05 -32.73
C LEU A 18 -7.18 -24.05 -31.86
N LEU A 19 -8.13 -24.50 -31.04
CA LEU A 19 -8.82 -23.64 -30.08
C LEU A 19 -7.89 -23.23 -28.91
N LEU A 20 -7.03 -24.14 -28.44
CA LEU A 20 -6.00 -23.86 -27.43
C LEU A 20 -4.88 -22.96 -27.97
N ALA A 21 -4.53 -23.07 -29.24
CA ALA A 21 -3.57 -22.15 -29.88
C ALA A 21 -4.17 -20.76 -30.14
N PHE A 22 -5.49 -20.64 -30.28
CA PHE A 22 -6.16 -19.35 -30.48
C PHE A 22 -6.45 -18.59 -29.19
N VAL A 23 -6.48 -19.27 -28.04
CA VAL A 23 -6.59 -18.65 -26.71
C VAL A 23 -5.23 -18.12 -26.20
N GLY A 24 -4.10 -18.63 -26.75
CA GLY A 24 -2.73 -18.23 -26.38
C GLY A 24 -2.18 -16.99 -27.10
N PHE A 25 -2.91 -16.47 -28.10
CA PHE A 25 -2.48 -15.30 -28.88
C PHE A 25 -3.63 -14.30 -29.04
N LEU A 26 -4.16 -13.81 -27.93
CA LEU A 26 -4.72 -12.48 -27.96
C LEU A 26 -3.52 -11.54 -27.91
N PRO A 27 -3.22 -10.83 -29.01
CA PRO A 27 -2.19 -9.81 -28.94
C PRO A 27 -2.65 -8.78 -27.94
N SER A 28 -1.85 -8.55 -26.88
CA SER A 28 -1.98 -7.43 -25.93
C SER A 28 -1.89 -6.06 -26.61
N SER A 29 -1.93 -6.02 -27.91
CA SER A 29 -1.68 -4.86 -28.79
C SER A 29 -2.93 -4.17 -29.34
N ILE A 30 -4.13 -4.36 -28.75
CA ILE A 30 -5.36 -3.67 -29.23
C ILE A 30 -5.74 -2.47 -28.32
N PHE A 31 -4.95 -2.15 -27.29
CA PHE A 31 -5.18 -0.95 -26.49
C PHE A 31 -4.03 0.05 -26.69
N GLY A 32 -3.91 0.58 -27.90
CA GLY A 32 -3.08 1.74 -28.16
C GLY A 32 -3.78 3.02 -27.69
N GLY A 33 -2.99 4.02 -27.31
CA GLY A 33 -3.40 5.35 -26.84
C GLY A 33 -4.49 6.08 -27.64
N SER A 34 -4.82 5.59 -28.83
CA SER A 34 -5.91 6.06 -29.67
C SER A 34 -7.30 6.12 -29.01
N SER A 35 -7.55 5.33 -27.96
CA SER A 35 -8.87 5.33 -27.29
C SER A 35 -9.07 6.53 -26.39
N ILE A 36 -8.06 6.93 -25.60
CA ILE A 36 -8.11 8.15 -24.76
C ILE A 36 -8.24 9.38 -25.66
N ASP A 37 -7.39 9.48 -26.67
CA ASP A 37 -7.32 10.63 -27.58
C ASP A 37 -8.63 10.83 -28.35
N LYS A 38 -9.30 9.72 -28.71
CA LYS A 38 -10.64 9.75 -29.31
C LYS A 38 -11.68 10.39 -28.40
N PHE A 39 -11.71 10.02 -27.10
CA PHE A 39 -12.67 10.60 -26.16
C PHE A 39 -12.33 12.04 -25.80
N LEU A 40 -11.05 12.38 -25.67
CA LEU A 40 -10.60 13.77 -25.53
C LEU A 40 -11.02 14.64 -26.71
N ALA A 41 -10.84 14.15 -27.93
CA ALA A 41 -11.29 14.87 -29.14
C ALA A 41 -12.82 15.09 -29.10
N GLN A 42 -13.60 14.10 -28.68
CA GLN A 42 -15.05 14.23 -28.55
C GLN A 42 -15.48 15.21 -27.44
N ASP A 43 -14.73 15.32 -26.34
CA ASP A 43 -14.99 16.26 -25.26
C ASP A 43 -14.55 17.69 -25.62
N ASN A 44 -13.60 17.82 -26.54
CA ASN A 44 -13.10 19.10 -27.03
C ASN A 44 -13.83 19.61 -28.28
N GLN A 45 -14.72 18.80 -28.83
CA GLN A 45 -15.49 19.18 -30.02
C GLN A 45 -16.33 20.43 -29.73
N GLY A 46 -16.17 21.47 -30.58
CA GLY A 46 -16.88 22.74 -30.43
C GLY A 46 -16.26 23.74 -29.47
N LYS A 47 -15.13 23.40 -28.80
CA LYS A 47 -14.35 24.39 -28.05
C LYS A 47 -13.47 25.19 -28.99
N GLU A 48 -13.66 26.48 -29.02
CA GLU A 48 -12.88 27.39 -29.88
C GLU A 48 -11.58 27.83 -29.21
N GLY A 49 -10.58 28.18 -30.02
CA GLY A 49 -9.32 28.76 -29.54
C GLY A 49 -8.32 27.77 -28.94
N LEU A 50 -8.61 26.47 -28.97
CA LEU A 50 -7.65 25.46 -28.53
C LEU A 50 -6.52 25.33 -29.57
N VAL A 51 -5.29 25.26 -29.06
CA VAL A 51 -4.09 25.02 -29.88
C VAL A 51 -3.44 23.74 -29.42
N GLU A 52 -3.23 22.84 -30.37
CA GLU A 52 -2.58 21.57 -30.12
C GLU A 52 -1.05 21.76 -30.04
N ALA A 53 -0.45 21.40 -28.89
CA ALA A 53 1.00 21.47 -28.74
C ALA A 53 1.69 20.35 -29.55
N PRO A 54 2.90 20.57 -30.05
CA PRO A 54 3.67 19.52 -30.72
C PRO A 54 3.93 18.36 -29.74
N THR A 55 4.04 17.15 -30.27
CA THR A 55 4.44 15.98 -29.48
C THR A 55 5.91 16.11 -29.06
N LEU A 56 6.23 15.59 -27.90
CA LEU A 56 7.60 15.47 -27.40
C LEU A 56 8.42 14.61 -28.37
N ASP A 57 9.65 15.03 -28.62
CA ASP A 57 10.63 14.19 -29.25
C ASP A 57 10.94 12.92 -28.41
N ASP A 58 11.65 12.00 -28.97
CA ASP A 58 11.96 10.73 -28.31
C ASP A 58 12.73 10.91 -26.99
N LEU A 59 13.64 11.88 -26.90
CA LEU A 59 14.41 12.13 -25.68
C LEU A 59 13.57 12.85 -24.61
N GLY A 60 12.71 13.77 -25.02
CA GLY A 60 11.74 14.41 -24.14
C GLY A 60 10.74 13.42 -23.57
N TYR A 61 10.24 12.50 -24.42
CA TYR A 61 9.38 11.41 -23.97
C TYR A 61 10.10 10.46 -23.00
N LEU A 62 11.32 10.00 -23.36
CA LEU A 62 12.15 9.16 -22.50
C LEU A 62 12.30 9.80 -21.12
N ARG A 63 12.72 11.08 -21.07
CA ARG A 63 12.91 11.79 -19.80
C ARG A 63 11.62 11.87 -19.01
N LYS A 64 10.51 12.26 -19.63
CA LYS A 64 9.20 12.43 -18.96
C LYS A 64 8.74 11.12 -18.36
N VAL A 65 8.65 10.05 -19.14
CA VAL A 65 8.11 8.77 -18.68
C VAL A 65 9.01 8.10 -17.65
N THR A 66 10.34 8.25 -17.75
CA THR A 66 11.27 7.71 -16.75
C THR A 66 11.07 8.40 -15.39
N ILE A 67 10.95 9.73 -15.35
CA ILE A 67 10.67 10.46 -14.12
C ILE A 67 9.32 10.03 -13.54
N ASP A 68 8.29 9.88 -14.37
CA ASP A 68 6.94 9.56 -13.92
C ASP A 68 6.82 8.15 -13.38
N LEU A 69 7.48 7.18 -13.99
CA LEU A 69 7.33 5.78 -13.62
C LEU A 69 8.32 5.31 -12.55
N ILE A 70 9.56 5.80 -12.56
CA ILE A 70 10.62 5.35 -11.64
C ILE A 70 11.26 6.46 -10.80
N GLY A 71 10.71 7.68 -10.88
CA GLY A 71 11.06 8.78 -9.96
C GLY A 71 12.44 9.39 -10.17
N ARG A 72 13.07 9.26 -11.35
CA ARG A 72 14.35 9.90 -11.67
C ARG A 72 14.54 10.09 -13.18
N ILE A 73 15.53 10.86 -13.56
CA ILE A 73 15.95 10.95 -14.97
C ILE A 73 16.58 9.62 -15.43
N PRO A 74 16.56 9.32 -16.74
CA PRO A 74 17.24 8.14 -17.27
C PRO A 74 18.76 8.25 -17.05
N SER A 75 19.38 7.12 -16.68
CA SER A 75 20.83 6.99 -16.64
C SER A 75 21.42 6.93 -18.05
N ARG A 76 22.75 7.14 -18.16
CA ARG A 76 23.45 7.01 -19.46
C ARG A 76 23.23 5.63 -20.10
N LYS A 77 23.27 4.57 -19.29
CA LYS A 77 23.08 3.19 -19.80
C LYS A 77 21.65 2.97 -20.33
N GLU A 78 20.65 3.54 -19.68
CA GLU A 78 19.25 3.46 -20.13
C GLU A 78 19.03 4.27 -21.41
N LEU A 79 19.62 5.46 -21.52
CA LEU A 79 19.62 6.25 -22.75
C LEU A 79 20.25 5.48 -23.92
N ASP A 80 21.44 4.90 -23.72
CA ASP A 80 22.13 4.15 -24.76
C ASP A 80 21.35 2.88 -25.17
N ARG A 81 20.64 2.25 -24.25
CA ARG A 81 19.73 1.12 -24.53
C ARG A 81 18.52 1.57 -25.34
N TYR A 82 17.88 2.66 -24.92
CA TYR A 82 16.71 3.22 -25.58
C TYR A 82 16.99 3.58 -27.04
N LEU A 83 18.14 4.20 -27.33
CA LEU A 83 18.54 4.58 -28.68
C LEU A 83 18.81 3.38 -29.61
N LYS A 84 19.11 2.21 -29.05
CA LYS A 84 19.32 0.96 -29.82
C LYS A 84 18.02 0.28 -30.24
N TRP A 85 16.90 0.57 -29.60
CA TRP A 85 15.61 -0.01 -29.98
C TRP A 85 15.11 0.54 -31.31
N PRO A 86 14.37 -0.27 -32.12
CA PRO A 86 13.73 0.19 -33.33
C PRO A 86 12.79 1.37 -33.04
N GLY A 87 12.81 2.41 -33.86
CA GLY A 87 12.04 3.63 -33.65
C GLY A 87 10.53 3.40 -33.49
N SER A 88 9.96 2.44 -34.23
CA SER A 88 8.53 2.08 -34.17
C SER A 88 8.09 1.43 -32.85
N GLU A 89 9.01 0.73 -32.15
CA GLU A 89 8.70 -0.04 -30.93
C GLU A 89 9.29 0.61 -29.68
N ARG A 90 10.14 1.62 -29.87
CA ARG A 90 10.97 2.23 -28.82
C ARG A 90 10.17 2.72 -27.62
N ARG A 91 9.06 3.43 -27.82
CA ARG A 91 8.24 3.95 -26.73
C ARG A 91 7.53 2.83 -25.97
N GLN A 92 7.00 1.84 -26.69
CA GLN A 92 6.34 0.69 -26.07
C GLN A 92 7.32 -0.12 -25.24
N SER A 93 8.47 -0.49 -25.82
CA SER A 93 9.53 -1.23 -25.11
C SER A 93 10.04 -0.49 -23.88
N LEU A 94 10.12 0.85 -23.95
CA LEU A 94 10.49 1.68 -22.81
C LEU A 94 9.45 1.57 -21.68
N VAL A 95 8.18 1.76 -22.00
CA VAL A 95 7.09 1.68 -21.00
C VAL A 95 7.09 0.31 -20.34
N ASP A 96 7.18 -0.77 -21.12
CA ASP A 96 7.21 -2.14 -20.59
C ASP A 96 8.41 -2.35 -19.65
N SER A 97 9.59 -1.87 -20.03
CA SER A 97 10.80 -1.99 -19.20
C SER A 97 10.73 -1.16 -17.90
N LEU A 98 10.06 0.00 -17.92
CA LEU A 98 9.92 0.86 -16.75
C LEU A 98 8.85 0.35 -15.78
N LEU A 99 7.78 -0.27 -16.27
CA LEU A 99 6.74 -0.88 -15.44
C LEU A 99 7.25 -2.10 -14.66
N GLU A 100 8.29 -2.78 -15.19
CA GLU A 100 8.95 -3.91 -14.51
C GLU A 100 10.25 -3.50 -13.77
N HIS A 101 10.56 -2.20 -13.75
CA HIS A 101 11.77 -1.72 -13.10
C HIS A 101 11.60 -1.75 -11.57
N GLU A 102 12.64 -2.18 -10.83
CA GLU A 102 12.64 -2.27 -9.35
C GLU A 102 12.18 -0.99 -8.63
N ARG A 103 12.52 0.18 -9.17
CA ARG A 103 12.14 1.47 -8.61
C ARG A 103 10.69 1.88 -8.87
N PHE A 104 9.95 1.10 -9.67
CA PHE A 104 8.53 1.39 -9.92
C PHE A 104 7.72 1.38 -8.62
N SER A 105 7.90 0.33 -7.81
CA SER A 105 7.21 0.22 -6.52
C SER A 105 7.62 1.34 -5.55
N ASP A 106 8.89 1.71 -5.49
CA ASP A 106 9.36 2.84 -4.67
C ASP A 106 8.62 4.14 -5.05
N ARG A 107 8.62 4.48 -6.35
CA ARG A 107 7.98 5.71 -6.86
C ARG A 107 6.48 5.73 -6.57
N TRP A 108 5.78 4.64 -6.84
CA TRP A 108 4.33 4.58 -6.69
C TRP A 108 3.89 4.37 -5.24
N THR A 109 4.78 3.92 -4.37
CA THR A 109 4.54 3.93 -2.92
C THR A 109 4.39 5.35 -2.40
N ALA A 110 5.17 6.32 -2.88
CA ALA A 110 4.99 7.71 -2.49
C ALA A 110 3.60 8.24 -2.89
N PHE A 111 3.13 7.95 -4.10
CA PHE A 111 1.78 8.32 -4.55
C PHE A 111 0.69 7.70 -3.67
N TYR A 112 0.80 6.41 -3.34
CA TYR A 112 -0.16 5.75 -2.46
C TYR A 112 -0.07 6.27 -1.02
N ALA A 113 1.13 6.57 -0.51
CA ALA A 113 1.32 7.11 0.82
C ALA A 113 0.60 8.45 1.01
N ASP A 114 0.72 9.34 0.03
CA ASP A 114 0.01 10.63 0.01
C ASP A 114 -1.51 10.41 -0.10
N MET A 115 -1.96 9.60 -1.05
CA MET A 115 -3.38 9.32 -1.27
C MET A 115 -4.03 8.69 -0.03
N LEU A 116 -3.37 7.72 0.60
CA LEU A 116 -3.85 6.99 1.79
C LEU A 116 -3.58 7.75 3.10
N ARG A 117 -2.95 8.93 3.03
CA ARG A 117 -2.61 9.76 4.19
C ARG A 117 -1.73 9.02 5.21
N ILE A 118 -0.80 8.18 4.75
CA ILE A 118 0.05 7.37 5.64
C ILE A 118 1.00 8.28 6.42
N ARG A 119 0.99 8.11 7.75
CA ARG A 119 1.88 8.82 8.68
C ARG A 119 2.81 7.81 9.33
N THR A 120 4.06 7.77 8.91
CA THR A 120 5.05 6.81 9.42
C THR A 120 5.28 6.91 10.92
N GLY A 121 5.14 8.12 11.50
CA GLY A 121 5.22 8.34 12.94
C GLY A 121 3.98 7.92 13.74
N SER A 122 2.87 7.54 13.10
CA SER A 122 1.70 7.01 13.78
C SER A 122 1.85 5.53 14.10
N THR A 123 1.05 5.04 15.06
CA THR A 123 1.03 3.62 15.43
C THR A 123 0.70 2.75 14.22
N GLY A 124 1.61 1.87 13.82
CA GLY A 124 1.44 0.99 12.65
C GLY A 124 1.70 1.66 11.30
N GLY A 125 2.04 2.96 11.27
CA GLY A 125 2.22 3.69 10.01
C GLY A 125 3.40 3.20 9.17
N GLY A 126 4.55 2.90 9.79
CA GLY A 126 5.69 2.32 9.11
C GLY A 126 5.38 0.93 8.52
N ALA A 127 4.70 0.06 9.30
CA ALA A 127 4.27 -1.25 8.83
C ALA A 127 3.25 -1.15 7.68
N LEU A 128 2.34 -0.17 7.76
CA LEU A 128 1.38 0.10 6.68
C LEU A 128 2.09 0.53 5.39
N LEU A 129 3.09 1.40 5.49
CA LEU A 129 3.86 1.85 4.32
C LEU A 129 4.58 0.65 3.67
N ALA A 130 5.20 -0.24 4.47
CA ALA A 130 5.82 -1.48 4.00
C ALA A 130 4.82 -2.38 3.25
N TYR A 131 3.66 -2.53 3.83
CA TYR A 131 2.60 -3.35 3.26
C TYR A 131 2.10 -2.79 1.92
N VAL A 132 1.93 -1.47 1.83
CA VAL A 132 1.54 -0.81 0.57
C VAL A 132 2.63 -0.96 -0.48
N HIS A 133 3.90 -0.76 -0.12
CA HIS A 133 5.03 -0.98 -1.02
C HIS A 133 5.03 -2.41 -1.58
N LYS A 134 4.93 -3.40 -0.69
CA LYS A 134 4.87 -4.82 -1.10
C LYS A 134 3.66 -5.13 -1.97
N SER A 135 2.50 -4.54 -1.66
CA SER A 135 1.28 -4.71 -2.46
C SER A 135 1.44 -4.17 -3.89
N ILE A 136 2.16 -3.05 -4.07
CA ILE A 136 2.46 -2.50 -5.40
C ILE A 136 3.47 -3.38 -6.13
N GLU A 137 4.51 -3.85 -5.45
CA GLU A 137 5.51 -4.76 -6.00
C GLU A 137 4.87 -6.07 -6.50
N ASP A 138 3.97 -6.64 -5.71
CA ASP A 138 3.22 -7.87 -6.04
C ASP A 138 2.10 -7.64 -7.08
N GLY A 139 1.88 -6.41 -7.52
CA GLY A 139 0.82 -6.09 -8.48
C GLY A 139 -0.60 -6.26 -7.92
N LYS A 140 -0.78 -6.11 -6.58
CA LYS A 140 -2.09 -6.26 -5.94
C LYS A 140 -3.09 -5.24 -6.50
N PRO A 141 -4.28 -5.70 -6.97
CA PRO A 141 -5.32 -4.81 -7.45
C PRO A 141 -5.76 -3.78 -6.40
N PHE A 142 -6.03 -2.54 -6.83
CA PHE A 142 -6.37 -1.46 -5.89
C PHE A 142 -7.65 -1.72 -5.10
N ASP A 143 -8.62 -2.43 -5.65
CA ASP A 143 -9.85 -2.79 -4.93
C ASP A 143 -9.61 -3.84 -3.83
N GLU A 144 -8.67 -4.77 -4.03
CA GLU A 144 -8.26 -5.74 -3.01
C GLU A 144 -7.51 -5.04 -1.87
N LEU A 145 -6.51 -4.22 -2.20
CA LEU A 145 -5.80 -3.41 -1.23
C LEU A 145 -6.78 -2.56 -0.40
N SER A 146 -7.74 -1.90 -1.06
CA SER A 146 -8.73 -1.05 -0.39
C SER A 146 -9.64 -1.84 0.56
N ARG A 147 -10.08 -3.05 0.15
CA ARG A 147 -10.87 -3.94 1.01
C ARG A 147 -10.10 -4.34 2.25
N GLU A 148 -8.84 -4.74 2.09
CA GLU A 148 -7.98 -5.12 3.21
C GLU A 148 -7.76 -3.94 4.18
N LEU A 149 -7.51 -2.73 3.68
CA LEU A 149 -7.32 -1.54 4.51
C LEU A 149 -8.57 -1.16 5.33
N ILE A 150 -9.75 -1.20 4.72
CA ILE A 150 -11.00 -0.84 5.39
C ILE A 150 -11.43 -1.90 6.41
N SER A 151 -11.25 -3.18 6.10
CA SER A 151 -11.71 -4.29 6.95
C SER A 151 -10.69 -4.77 7.97
N ALA A 152 -9.43 -4.32 7.90
CA ALA A 152 -8.33 -4.81 8.72
C ALA A 152 -8.62 -4.76 10.23
N GLN A 153 -8.31 -5.84 10.94
CA GLN A 153 -8.46 -5.95 12.39
C GLN A 153 -7.34 -6.80 12.99
N GLY A 154 -6.97 -6.49 14.23
CA GLY A 154 -5.95 -7.24 14.97
C GLY A 154 -4.77 -6.36 15.38
N ARG A 155 -3.60 -7.00 15.58
CA ARG A 155 -2.38 -6.34 16.06
C ARG A 155 -1.66 -5.58 14.93
N ALA A 156 -1.31 -4.31 15.17
CA ALA A 156 -0.67 -3.45 14.19
C ALA A 156 0.62 -4.03 13.56
N ASN A 157 1.45 -4.70 14.37
CA ASN A 157 2.71 -5.27 13.88
C ASN A 157 2.54 -6.61 13.14
N SER A 158 1.40 -7.28 13.30
CA SER A 158 1.14 -8.59 12.67
C SER A 158 0.23 -8.47 11.45
N ILE A 159 -0.62 -7.44 11.42
CA ILE A 159 -1.55 -7.12 10.34
C ILE A 159 -1.34 -5.66 9.95
N PRO A 160 -0.38 -5.38 9.06
CA PRO A 160 0.03 -4.00 8.73
C PRO A 160 -1.11 -3.11 8.21
N ALA A 161 -2.08 -3.69 7.51
CA ALA A 161 -3.25 -2.97 6.99
C ALA A 161 -4.07 -2.26 8.09
N VAL A 162 -3.98 -2.73 9.35
CA VAL A 162 -4.59 -2.09 10.53
C VAL A 162 -4.07 -0.66 10.75
N GLY A 163 -2.87 -0.36 10.24
CA GLY A 163 -2.31 0.99 10.29
C GLY A 163 -3.24 2.05 9.68
N PHE A 164 -4.04 1.72 8.67
CA PHE A 164 -5.04 2.62 8.10
C PHE A 164 -6.11 3.03 9.14
N ILE A 165 -6.61 2.06 9.89
CA ILE A 165 -7.61 2.31 10.95
C ILE A 165 -7.00 3.09 12.13
N LEU A 166 -5.74 2.77 12.49
CA LEU A 166 -5.03 3.39 13.60
C LEU A 166 -4.54 4.81 13.28
N ASN A 167 -4.39 5.15 12.01
CA ASN A 167 -3.99 6.48 11.57
C ASN A 167 -4.94 7.58 12.07
N ASP A 168 -6.21 7.24 12.21
CA ASP A 168 -7.26 8.08 12.77
C ASP A 168 -7.77 7.58 14.15
N ASN A 169 -6.90 6.88 14.92
CA ASN A 169 -7.17 6.36 16.28
C ASN A 169 -8.42 5.48 16.41
N ALA A 170 -8.86 4.84 15.33
CA ALA A 170 -10.11 4.09 15.26
C ALA A 170 -11.36 4.94 15.60
N ASP A 171 -11.29 6.27 15.40
CA ASP A 171 -12.45 7.15 15.57
C ASP A 171 -13.43 6.98 14.41
N PRO A 172 -14.72 6.63 14.66
CA PRO A 172 -15.68 6.36 13.59
C PRO A 172 -15.93 7.55 12.67
N MET A 173 -15.91 8.77 13.19
CA MET A 173 -16.18 9.97 12.39
C MET A 173 -15.00 10.32 11.49
N ALA A 174 -13.78 10.25 12.04
CA ALA A 174 -12.55 10.47 11.27
C ALA A 174 -12.36 9.41 10.20
N LEU A 175 -12.60 8.12 10.51
CA LEU A 175 -12.53 7.03 9.56
C LEU A 175 -13.56 7.14 8.44
N THR A 176 -14.76 7.63 8.74
CA THR A 176 -15.80 7.89 7.73
C THR A 176 -15.37 8.98 6.76
N ALA A 177 -14.91 10.12 7.30
CA ALA A 177 -14.42 11.24 6.49
C ALA A 177 -13.22 10.81 5.63
N ALA A 178 -12.26 10.08 6.24
CA ALA A 178 -11.10 9.55 5.53
C ALA A 178 -11.49 8.55 4.42
N THR A 179 -12.41 7.63 4.71
CA THR A 179 -12.86 6.64 3.73
C THR A 179 -13.58 7.29 2.54
N ALA A 180 -14.44 8.26 2.80
CA ALA A 180 -15.12 9.00 1.74
C ALA A 180 -14.13 9.80 0.88
N GLN A 181 -13.19 10.50 1.49
CA GLN A 181 -12.20 11.30 0.76
C GLN A 181 -11.17 10.46 0.01
N VAL A 182 -10.60 9.44 0.68
CA VAL A 182 -9.52 8.61 0.13
C VAL A 182 -10.02 7.70 -0.98
N PHE A 183 -11.11 6.98 -0.76
CA PHE A 183 -11.58 5.96 -1.69
C PHE A 183 -12.69 6.42 -2.62
N LEU A 184 -13.53 7.37 -2.20
CA LEU A 184 -14.67 7.82 -2.98
C LEU A 184 -14.49 9.23 -3.56
N GLY A 185 -13.46 9.97 -3.12
CA GLY A 185 -13.16 11.31 -3.62
C GLY A 185 -14.23 12.35 -3.27
N VAL A 186 -14.83 12.21 -2.09
CA VAL A 186 -15.87 13.14 -1.60
C VAL A 186 -15.51 13.59 -0.19
N ARG A 187 -15.51 14.91 0.04
CA ARG A 187 -15.22 15.49 1.35
C ARG A 187 -16.50 15.65 2.17
N MET A 188 -16.96 14.57 2.79
CA MET A 188 -18.15 14.58 3.63
C MET A 188 -17.94 15.15 5.04
N GLN A 189 -16.74 15.62 5.40
CA GLN A 189 -16.42 16.01 6.78
C GLN A 189 -17.33 17.12 7.32
N CYS A 190 -17.79 18.05 6.49
CA CYS A 190 -18.73 19.10 6.89
C CYS A 190 -20.06 18.51 7.38
N ALA A 191 -20.49 17.38 6.80
CA ALA A 191 -21.73 16.70 7.17
C ALA A 191 -21.68 16.06 8.57
N GLN A 192 -20.54 16.05 9.24
CA GLN A 192 -20.44 15.65 10.65
C GLN A 192 -21.23 16.59 11.59
N CYS A 193 -21.29 17.89 11.30
CA CYS A 193 -21.86 18.90 12.20
C CYS A 193 -23.22 19.46 11.72
N HIS A 194 -23.45 19.51 10.42
CA HIS A 194 -24.67 20.02 9.77
C HIS A 194 -24.73 19.42 8.35
N ASP A 195 -25.84 19.56 7.66
CA ASP A 195 -25.94 19.18 6.26
C ASP A 195 -24.89 19.93 5.44
N HIS A 196 -24.32 19.28 4.44
CA HIS A 196 -23.19 19.84 3.71
C HIS A 196 -23.58 21.17 3.02
N PRO A 197 -22.78 22.25 3.18
CA PRO A 197 -23.24 23.58 2.74
C PRO A 197 -23.18 23.79 1.21
N PHE A 198 -22.46 22.94 0.48
CA PHE A 198 -22.22 23.09 -0.95
C PHE A 198 -22.51 21.81 -1.76
N ASP A 199 -23.04 20.78 -1.11
CA ASP A 199 -23.34 19.49 -1.73
C ASP A 199 -24.54 18.84 -1.03
N ASP A 200 -25.16 17.81 -1.63
CA ASP A 200 -26.41 17.18 -1.16
C ASP A 200 -26.21 16.19 0.01
N TRP A 201 -25.06 16.23 0.68
CA TRP A 201 -24.78 15.30 1.78
C TRP A 201 -25.46 15.76 3.07
N GLU A 202 -26.46 14.99 3.53
CA GLU A 202 -27.11 15.21 4.79
C GLU A 202 -26.24 14.75 5.98
N GLN A 203 -26.36 15.44 7.11
CA GLN A 203 -25.71 15.02 8.35
C GLN A 203 -26.07 13.58 8.73
N ARG A 204 -27.32 13.18 8.52
CA ARG A 204 -27.81 11.83 8.79
C ARG A 204 -27.05 10.78 7.98
N GLN A 205 -26.82 11.01 6.70
CA GLN A 205 -26.08 10.10 5.81
C GLN A 205 -24.64 9.88 6.29
N PHE A 206 -23.99 10.94 6.79
CA PHE A 206 -22.66 10.83 7.38
C PHE A 206 -22.67 9.91 8.61
N TYR A 207 -23.65 10.04 9.51
CA TYR A 207 -23.78 9.19 10.71
C TYR A 207 -24.16 7.75 10.35
N GLU A 208 -25.03 7.53 9.38
CA GLU A 208 -25.37 6.20 8.84
C GLU A 208 -24.12 5.50 8.30
N MET A 209 -23.25 6.21 7.56
CA MET A 209 -21.97 5.68 7.09
C MET A 209 -20.97 5.45 8.25
N ALA A 210 -20.92 6.36 9.22
CA ALA A 210 -20.02 6.24 10.38
C ALA A 210 -20.35 5.01 11.24
N THR A 211 -21.59 4.54 11.19
CA THR A 211 -22.04 3.36 11.92
C THR A 211 -21.29 2.08 11.51
N PHE A 212 -20.78 1.96 10.29
CA PHE A 212 -19.92 0.85 9.89
C PHE A 212 -18.62 0.76 10.71
N PHE A 213 -18.14 1.90 11.22
CA PHE A 213 -16.97 1.98 12.10
C PHE A 213 -17.36 2.06 13.59
N GLY A 214 -18.63 2.14 13.89
CA GLY A 214 -19.12 2.48 15.23
C GLY A 214 -18.76 1.48 16.33
N LYS A 215 -18.44 0.24 15.98
CA LYS A 215 -17.94 -0.78 16.92
C LYS A 215 -16.43 -0.86 16.97
N THR A 216 -15.71 -0.20 16.06
CA THR A 216 -14.25 -0.25 16.01
C THR A 216 -13.64 0.41 17.26
N ARG A 217 -12.66 -0.26 17.87
CA ARG A 217 -11.96 0.21 19.08
C ARG A 217 -10.46 0.04 18.90
N ARG A 218 -9.70 1.03 19.37
CA ARG A 218 -8.27 0.94 19.57
C ARG A 218 -8.03 0.49 21.00
N VAL A 219 -7.23 -0.54 21.18
CA VAL A 219 -6.85 -1.08 22.47
C VAL A 219 -5.34 -1.19 22.56
N GLU A 220 -4.76 -0.78 23.68
CA GLU A 220 -3.33 -0.89 23.94
C GLU A 220 -3.09 -1.78 25.15
N SER A 221 -2.27 -2.81 24.99
CA SER A 221 -1.84 -3.65 26.11
C SER A 221 -0.95 -2.86 27.06
N ARG A 222 -1.28 -2.81 28.33
CA ARG A 222 -0.48 -2.11 29.34
C ARG A 222 0.90 -2.73 29.53
N LEU A 223 1.02 -4.04 29.35
CA LEU A 223 2.25 -4.77 29.58
C LEU A 223 3.16 -4.77 28.36
N THR A 224 2.62 -5.13 27.19
CA THR A 224 3.42 -5.27 25.98
C THR A 224 3.49 -4.01 25.15
N ARG A 225 2.68 -2.98 25.48
CA ARG A 225 2.48 -1.76 24.68
C ARG A 225 2.01 -2.04 23.24
N ALA A 226 1.61 -3.27 22.96
CA ALA A 226 1.07 -3.63 21.66
C ALA A 226 -0.29 -2.96 21.44
N VAL A 227 -0.49 -2.42 20.26
CA VAL A 227 -1.75 -1.76 19.87
C VAL A 227 -2.52 -2.67 18.94
N TYR A 228 -3.81 -2.78 19.20
CA TYR A 228 -4.76 -3.61 18.49
C TYR A 228 -5.95 -2.77 18.02
N THR A 229 -6.57 -3.19 16.93
CA THR A 229 -7.95 -2.83 16.62
C THR A 229 -8.84 -4.03 16.88
N THR A 230 -9.99 -3.79 17.48
CA THR A 230 -10.99 -4.81 17.78
C THR A 230 -12.39 -4.21 17.69
N GLU A 231 -13.43 -5.01 17.87
CA GLU A 231 -14.79 -4.51 17.93
C GLU A 231 -15.35 -4.51 19.34
N GLY A 232 -16.00 -3.42 19.70
CA GLY A 232 -16.78 -3.31 20.94
C GLY A 232 -18.16 -3.92 20.77
N LYS A 233 -18.80 -4.29 21.90
CA LYS A 233 -20.17 -4.82 21.92
C LYS A 233 -21.21 -3.77 21.49
N VAL A 234 -20.94 -2.50 21.77
CA VAL A 234 -21.87 -1.39 21.56
C VAL A 234 -21.38 -0.47 20.47
N ASN A 235 -22.28 -0.07 19.59
CA ASN A 235 -22.00 0.97 18.60
C ASN A 235 -21.84 2.33 19.31
N ALA A 236 -20.75 3.04 19.04
CA ALA A 236 -20.48 4.37 19.61
C ALA A 236 -21.18 5.50 18.85
N VAL A 237 -21.67 5.23 17.64
CA VAL A 237 -22.35 6.22 16.81
C VAL A 237 -23.81 6.30 17.23
N LEU A 238 -24.19 7.45 17.77
CA LEU A 238 -25.55 7.72 18.25
C LEU A 238 -26.15 8.88 17.47
N TRP A 239 -27.43 8.74 17.12
CA TRP A 239 -28.21 9.77 16.43
C TRP A 239 -29.37 10.25 17.30
N PRO A 240 -29.75 11.53 17.29
CA PRO A 240 -29.04 12.65 16.66
C PRO A 240 -27.76 13.03 17.41
N PRO A 241 -26.91 13.92 16.84
CA PRO A 241 -25.68 14.37 17.50
C PRO A 241 -25.96 15.11 18.81
N GLU A 242 -25.00 15.10 19.71
CA GLU A 242 -25.14 15.62 21.08
C GLU A 242 -25.53 17.10 21.16
N ARG A 243 -25.14 17.89 20.15
CA ARG A 243 -25.44 19.34 20.08
C ARG A 243 -26.92 19.65 19.85
N LYS A 244 -27.67 18.74 19.24
CA LYS A 244 -29.11 18.83 19.11
C LYS A 244 -29.70 18.21 20.37
N LYS A 245 -30.17 18.98 21.34
CA LYS A 245 -30.76 18.47 22.60
C LYS A 245 -32.00 17.61 22.32
N PRO A 246 -31.86 16.33 21.99
CA PRO A 246 -32.98 15.44 21.78
C PRO A 246 -33.39 14.81 23.10
N PRO A 247 -34.63 14.36 23.21
CA PRO A 247 -35.09 13.63 24.39
C PRO A 247 -34.34 12.28 24.58
N SER A 248 -33.87 11.69 23.50
CA SER A 248 -33.08 10.45 23.55
C SER A 248 -32.16 10.33 22.33
N ARG A 249 -30.96 9.84 22.55
CA ARG A 249 -30.01 9.44 21.49
C ARG A 249 -30.00 7.92 21.42
N ALA A 250 -30.07 7.38 20.21
CA ALA A 250 -30.06 5.94 19.97
C ALA A 250 -29.06 5.57 18.88
N PRO A 251 -28.56 4.32 18.86
CA PRO A 251 -27.81 3.80 17.72
C PRO A 251 -28.63 3.97 16.43
N ILE A 252 -27.95 4.30 15.34
CA ILE A 252 -28.53 4.40 14.00
C ILE A 252 -28.08 3.21 13.18
N ASP A 253 -28.90 2.76 12.23
CA ASP A 253 -28.55 1.68 11.33
C ASP A 253 -27.48 2.11 10.31
N ALA A 254 -26.59 1.19 9.98
CA ALA A 254 -25.56 1.43 8.98
C ALA A 254 -26.20 1.48 7.58
N LYS A 255 -25.89 2.55 6.85
CA LYS A 255 -26.33 2.69 5.47
C LYS A 255 -25.23 3.33 4.63
N PHE A 256 -25.01 2.78 3.46
CA PHE A 256 -24.05 3.33 2.51
C PHE A 256 -24.75 4.38 1.65
N PRO A 257 -24.33 5.66 1.70
CA PRO A 257 -25.11 6.74 1.07
C PRO A 257 -24.85 6.87 -0.45
N PHE A 258 -23.80 6.24 -0.96
CA PHE A 258 -23.43 6.34 -2.38
C PHE A 258 -24.24 5.34 -3.22
N LEU A 259 -24.87 5.86 -4.27
CA LEU A 259 -25.68 5.05 -5.15
C LEU A 259 -24.80 4.17 -6.06
N LEU A 260 -25.10 2.88 -6.08
CA LEU A 260 -24.54 1.97 -7.08
C LEU A 260 -25.26 2.16 -8.40
N GLU A 261 -24.50 2.26 -9.50
CA GLU A 261 -25.08 2.42 -10.83
C GLU A 261 -26.00 1.24 -11.17
N ASN A 262 -27.23 1.53 -11.57
CA ASN A 262 -28.16 0.55 -12.10
C ASN A 262 -27.99 0.46 -13.62
N PHE A 263 -27.81 -0.74 -14.11
CA PHE A 263 -27.72 -1.02 -15.53
C PHE A 263 -28.78 -2.06 -15.89
N ASP A 264 -29.39 -1.90 -17.07
CA ASP A 264 -30.18 -2.95 -17.68
C ASP A 264 -29.23 -4.05 -18.17
N GLY A 265 -29.08 -5.09 -17.36
CA GLY A 265 -28.13 -6.18 -17.62
C GLY A 265 -26.72 -5.94 -17.04
N LYS A 266 -25.76 -6.72 -17.52
CA LYS A 266 -24.38 -6.68 -17.05
C LYS A 266 -23.53 -5.79 -17.95
N PRO A 267 -22.94 -4.69 -17.46
CA PRO A 267 -22.11 -3.82 -18.27
C PRO A 267 -20.88 -4.54 -18.82
N SER A 268 -20.43 -4.17 -20.02
CA SER A 268 -19.28 -4.79 -20.69
C SER A 268 -17.98 -4.71 -19.88
N HIS A 269 -17.75 -3.62 -19.16
CA HIS A 269 -16.56 -3.45 -18.31
C HIS A 269 -16.60 -4.41 -17.10
N VAL A 270 -17.77 -4.66 -16.51
CA VAL A 270 -17.93 -5.65 -15.42
C VAL A 270 -17.75 -7.07 -15.95
N SER A 271 -18.27 -7.37 -17.14
CA SER A 271 -18.05 -8.67 -17.78
C SER A 271 -16.57 -8.93 -18.08
N ARG A 272 -15.82 -7.90 -18.52
CA ARG A 272 -14.36 -7.99 -18.74
C ARG A 272 -13.60 -8.22 -17.43
N LEU A 273 -13.98 -7.51 -16.36
CA LEU A 273 -13.42 -7.72 -15.02
C LEU A 273 -13.56 -9.18 -14.56
N GLU A 274 -14.78 -9.73 -14.67
CA GLU A 274 -15.02 -11.10 -14.26
C GLU A 274 -14.28 -12.12 -15.12
N ALA A 275 -14.20 -11.89 -16.44
CA ALA A 275 -13.41 -12.73 -17.33
C ALA A 275 -11.91 -12.69 -16.98
N LYS A 276 -11.35 -11.51 -16.66
CA LYS A 276 -9.96 -11.36 -16.21
C LYS A 276 -9.74 -12.15 -14.92
N ARG A 277 -10.57 -11.96 -13.90
CA ARG A 277 -10.47 -12.68 -12.62
C ARG A 277 -10.65 -14.19 -12.76
N ALA A 278 -11.54 -14.64 -13.63
CA ALA A 278 -11.69 -16.06 -13.92
C ALA A 278 -10.43 -16.65 -14.58
N ALA A 279 -9.82 -15.92 -15.52
CA ALA A 279 -8.57 -16.33 -16.15
C ALA A 279 -7.39 -16.36 -15.18
N GLU A 280 -7.32 -15.42 -14.23
CA GLU A 280 -6.30 -15.40 -13.18
C GLU A 280 -6.45 -16.59 -12.23
N ARG A 281 -7.68 -16.90 -11.79
CA ARG A 281 -7.96 -18.08 -10.96
C ARG A 281 -7.55 -19.39 -11.63
N LEU A 282 -7.69 -19.50 -12.95
CA LEU A 282 -7.25 -20.70 -13.70
C LEU A 282 -5.72 -20.84 -13.80
N LYS A 283 -4.97 -19.77 -13.57
CA LYS A 283 -3.49 -19.80 -13.56
C LYS A 283 -2.92 -20.24 -12.21
N LEU A 284 -3.70 -20.16 -11.14
CA LEU A 284 -3.28 -20.58 -9.81
C LEU A 284 -3.28 -22.11 -9.72
N PRO A 285 -2.29 -22.75 -9.08
CA PRO A 285 -2.31 -24.17 -8.78
C PRO A 285 -3.58 -24.52 -7.99
N SER A 286 -4.17 -25.69 -8.26
CA SER A 286 -5.45 -26.12 -7.66
C SER A 286 -5.43 -26.20 -6.14
N ASP A 287 -4.26 -26.24 -5.51
CA ASP A 287 -4.06 -26.34 -4.06
C ASP A 287 -4.07 -24.98 -3.35
N GLU A 288 -3.92 -23.88 -4.10
CA GLU A 288 -3.98 -22.49 -3.56
C GLU A 288 -5.37 -21.84 -3.70
N VAL A 289 -6.32 -22.51 -4.33
CA VAL A 289 -7.70 -22.00 -4.46
C VAL A 289 -8.50 -22.27 -3.18
N VAL A 290 -7.96 -21.87 -2.05
CA VAL A 290 -8.81 -21.58 -0.88
C VAL A 290 -9.38 -20.19 -1.12
N SER A 291 -10.58 -20.11 -1.67
CA SER A 291 -11.20 -18.83 -1.97
C SER A 291 -11.33 -18.04 -0.67
N LEU A 292 -11.03 -16.74 -0.71
CA LEU A 292 -11.28 -15.84 0.43
C LEU A 292 -12.76 -15.93 0.88
N GLU A 293 -13.68 -16.26 -0.02
CA GLU A 293 -15.08 -16.58 0.29
C GLU A 293 -15.20 -17.89 1.07
N SER A 294 -14.43 -18.94 0.75
CA SER A 294 -14.43 -20.17 1.54
C SER A 294 -13.73 -20.01 2.89
N LEU A 295 -12.74 -19.11 3.00
CA LEU A 295 -12.16 -18.70 4.29
C LEU A 295 -13.15 -17.85 5.10
N LEU A 296 -13.99 -17.06 4.46
CA LEU A 296 -15.04 -16.28 5.13
C LEU A 296 -16.25 -17.15 5.49
N ASP A 297 -16.58 -18.16 4.67
CA ASP A 297 -17.64 -19.14 4.97
C ASP A 297 -17.16 -20.25 5.92
N SER A 298 -15.87 -20.57 5.96
CA SER A 298 -15.29 -21.52 6.90
C SER A 298 -15.05 -20.92 8.32
N THR A 299 -15.46 -19.68 8.56
CA THR A 299 -15.39 -19.05 9.90
C THR A 299 -16.41 -19.62 10.89
N GLU A 300 -17.14 -20.68 10.53
CA GLU A 300 -17.75 -21.59 11.52
C GLU A 300 -16.81 -22.71 12.00
N ALA A 301 -15.61 -22.83 11.45
CA ALA A 301 -14.58 -23.65 12.07
C ALA A 301 -14.22 -23.01 13.40
N THR A 302 -14.95 -23.39 14.43
CA THR A 302 -14.58 -23.26 15.82
C THR A 302 -13.16 -23.80 15.92
N ILE A 303 -12.16 -22.93 15.91
CA ILE A 303 -10.87 -23.31 16.47
C ILE A 303 -11.21 -23.63 17.91
N GLU A 304 -11.35 -24.90 18.22
CA GLU A 304 -11.31 -25.37 19.60
C GLU A 304 -9.96 -24.89 20.14
N VAL A 305 -10.00 -23.71 20.75
CA VAL A 305 -8.92 -23.25 21.60
C VAL A 305 -8.90 -24.28 22.71
N SER A 306 -8.08 -25.32 22.52
CA SER A 306 -7.78 -26.29 23.58
C SER A 306 -7.51 -25.44 24.81
N SER A 307 -8.24 -25.74 25.87
CA SER A 307 -8.14 -25.10 27.17
C SER A 307 -6.66 -25.01 27.56
N ARG A 308 -6.01 -23.91 27.22
CA ARG A 308 -4.65 -23.64 27.66
C ARG A 308 -4.70 -23.56 29.16
N LYS A 309 -4.03 -24.50 29.80
CA LYS A 309 -3.74 -24.48 31.22
C LYS A 309 -3.31 -23.07 31.60
N LYS A 310 -3.96 -22.50 32.62
CA LYS A 310 -3.64 -21.22 33.22
C LYS A 310 -2.13 -21.02 33.23
N GLY A 311 -1.65 -20.00 32.56
CA GLY A 311 -0.27 -19.54 32.68
C GLY A 311 0.06 -19.19 34.12
N PRO A 312 1.32 -18.97 34.46
CA PRO A 312 1.73 -18.70 35.83
C PRO A 312 0.93 -17.55 36.41
N ALA A 313 0.53 -17.76 37.68
CA ALA A 313 -0.28 -16.82 38.43
C ALA A 313 0.27 -15.40 38.32
N GLY A 314 -0.48 -14.51 37.71
CA GLY A 314 -0.18 -13.09 37.64
C GLY A 314 -0.35 -12.41 36.30
N PHE A 315 -0.54 -13.14 35.19
CA PHE A 315 -0.74 -12.51 33.88
C PHE A 315 -1.87 -13.19 33.11
N ASP A 316 -3.03 -12.54 33.11
CA ASP A 316 -4.11 -12.80 32.17
C ASP A 316 -4.22 -11.58 31.23
N PRO A 317 -3.88 -11.71 29.92
CA PRO A 317 -4.06 -10.64 28.94
C PRO A 317 -5.50 -10.13 28.92
N ASP A 318 -6.46 -10.99 29.24
CA ASP A 318 -7.87 -10.64 29.30
C ASP A 318 -8.19 -9.73 30.49
N GLU A 319 -7.50 -9.85 31.63
CA GLU A 319 -7.68 -8.97 32.78
C GLU A 319 -7.02 -7.60 32.61
N ASP A 320 -5.87 -7.54 31.93
CA ASP A 320 -5.19 -6.28 31.60
C ASP A 320 -6.06 -5.40 30.68
N LEU A 321 -6.77 -6.02 29.77
CA LEU A 321 -7.66 -5.34 28.83
C LEU A 321 -9.06 -5.05 29.41
N LYS A 322 -9.58 -5.88 30.33
CA LYS A 322 -10.85 -5.67 31.03
C LYS A 322 -10.87 -4.39 31.87
N GLY A 323 -9.75 -4.01 32.44
CA GLY A 323 -9.63 -2.78 33.22
C GLY A 323 -9.75 -1.49 32.41
N GLN A 324 -9.69 -1.56 31.06
CA GLN A 324 -9.77 -0.40 30.19
C GLN A 324 -11.15 -0.20 29.53
N ASN A 325 -11.90 -1.29 29.33
CA ASN A 325 -13.24 -1.24 28.72
C ASN A 325 -14.04 -2.51 29.05
N ALA A 326 -14.90 -2.45 30.03
CA ALA A 326 -15.81 -3.55 30.41
C ALA A 326 -16.77 -4.00 29.26
N ALA A 327 -16.77 -3.28 28.13
CA ALA A 327 -17.59 -3.56 26.96
C ALA A 327 -16.88 -4.37 25.86
N LEU A 328 -15.61 -4.78 26.07
CA LEU A 328 -14.85 -5.58 25.09
C LEU A 328 -15.01 -7.06 25.37
N ASP A 329 -15.39 -7.85 24.39
CA ASP A 329 -15.30 -9.32 24.44
C ASP A 329 -13.99 -9.77 23.79
N ILE A 330 -12.93 -9.75 24.58
CA ILE A 330 -11.57 -9.97 24.09
C ILE A 330 -11.35 -11.44 23.72
N LYS A 331 -12.09 -12.37 24.34
CA LYS A 331 -11.94 -13.82 24.08
C LYS A 331 -12.49 -14.25 22.73
N GLY A 332 -13.52 -13.54 22.24
CA GLY A 332 -14.19 -13.89 21.00
C GLY A 332 -13.82 -13.02 19.79
N ASP A 333 -13.45 -11.76 20.02
CA ASP A 333 -13.48 -10.76 18.96
C ASP A 333 -12.10 -10.20 18.54
N LEU A 334 -11.02 -10.47 19.28
CA LEU A 334 -9.71 -9.86 19.01
C LEU A 334 -9.15 -10.22 17.63
N TYR A 335 -9.59 -11.33 17.04
CA TYR A 335 -9.12 -11.86 15.77
C TYR A 335 -10.24 -12.09 14.74
N LYS A 336 -11.47 -11.76 15.08
CA LYS A 336 -12.57 -11.85 14.13
C LYS A 336 -12.59 -10.61 13.26
N ALA A 337 -12.68 -10.81 11.94
CA ALA A 337 -12.85 -9.71 11.01
C ALA A 337 -14.14 -8.94 11.34
N SER A 338 -14.08 -7.61 11.26
CA SER A 338 -15.27 -6.78 11.42
C SER A 338 -16.24 -7.02 10.27
N GLN A 339 -17.38 -7.61 10.53
CA GLN A 339 -18.42 -7.83 9.52
C GLN A 339 -18.92 -6.49 8.93
N MET A 340 -19.15 -5.49 9.77
CA MET A 340 -19.60 -4.15 9.34
C MET A 340 -18.58 -3.49 8.40
N ARG A 341 -17.29 -3.51 8.75
CA ARG A 341 -16.26 -2.93 7.90
C ARG A 341 -16.01 -3.74 6.63
N ALA A 342 -16.13 -5.07 6.70
CA ALA A 342 -16.06 -5.92 5.52
C ALA A 342 -17.22 -5.66 4.55
N GLU A 343 -18.43 -5.42 5.06
CA GLU A 343 -19.57 -5.01 4.24
C GLU A 343 -19.33 -3.62 3.61
N LEU A 344 -18.88 -2.64 4.40
CA LEU A 344 -18.51 -1.33 3.87
C LEU A 344 -17.45 -1.45 2.77
N ALA A 345 -16.42 -2.25 2.98
CA ALA A 345 -15.34 -2.47 2.02
C ALA A 345 -15.89 -3.04 0.69
N LYS A 346 -16.81 -4.00 0.75
CA LYS A 346 -17.50 -4.55 -0.44
C LYS A 346 -18.31 -3.49 -1.17
N LEU A 347 -19.02 -2.61 -0.45
CA LEU A 347 -19.83 -1.52 -1.04
C LEU A 347 -18.93 -0.45 -1.66
N VAL A 348 -17.87 -0.05 -0.97
CA VAL A 348 -16.88 0.94 -1.47
C VAL A 348 -16.25 0.45 -2.76
N THR A 349 -15.76 -0.78 -2.80
CA THR A 349 -15.02 -1.35 -3.95
C THR A 349 -15.92 -2.04 -4.98
N HIS A 350 -17.25 -1.91 -4.85
CA HIS A 350 -18.17 -2.57 -5.76
C HIS A 350 -17.98 -2.06 -7.21
N PRO A 351 -17.93 -2.94 -8.23
CA PRO A 351 -17.70 -2.53 -9.63
C PRO A 351 -18.73 -1.54 -10.19
N ARG A 352 -19.92 -1.46 -9.59
CA ARG A 352 -20.96 -0.48 -9.90
C ARG A 352 -20.84 0.81 -9.10
N ASN A 353 -19.87 0.92 -8.20
CA ASN A 353 -19.59 2.15 -7.49
C ASN A 353 -18.70 3.05 -8.34
N ARG A 354 -19.33 4.01 -9.02
CA ARG A 354 -18.59 4.94 -9.90
C ARG A 354 -17.56 5.78 -9.15
N TYR A 355 -17.85 6.18 -7.92
CA TYR A 355 -16.99 7.08 -7.14
C TYR A 355 -15.61 6.46 -6.90
N PHE A 356 -15.55 5.17 -6.58
CA PHE A 356 -14.30 4.47 -6.29
C PHE A 356 -13.34 4.48 -7.48
N ALA A 357 -13.78 4.02 -8.64
CA ALA A 357 -12.94 3.99 -9.84
C ALA A 357 -12.63 5.40 -10.35
N GLN A 358 -13.62 6.30 -10.33
CA GLN A 358 -13.49 7.68 -10.78
C GLN A 358 -12.45 8.46 -9.96
N ASN A 359 -12.49 8.36 -8.64
CA ASN A 359 -11.54 9.02 -7.74
C ASN A 359 -10.10 8.58 -8.00
N PHE A 360 -9.86 7.26 -8.04
CA PHE A 360 -8.52 6.76 -8.31
C PHE A 360 -8.00 7.21 -9.66
N VAL A 361 -8.82 7.08 -10.70
CA VAL A 361 -8.46 7.49 -12.06
C VAL A 361 -8.14 8.97 -12.15
N ASN A 362 -8.95 9.84 -11.51
CA ASN A 362 -8.69 11.28 -11.52
C ASN A 362 -7.38 11.64 -10.80
N ARG A 363 -7.08 10.99 -9.68
CA ARG A 363 -5.79 11.17 -8.97
C ARG A 363 -4.61 10.69 -9.80
N LEU A 364 -4.72 9.50 -10.41
CA LEU A 364 -3.69 8.97 -11.29
C LEU A 364 -3.47 9.86 -12.53
N TRP A 365 -4.57 10.35 -13.12
CA TRP A 365 -4.53 11.28 -14.23
C TRP A 365 -3.83 12.58 -13.84
N ALA A 366 -4.17 13.16 -12.69
CA ALA A 366 -3.52 14.37 -12.17
C ALA A 366 -2.02 14.15 -11.95
N GLU A 367 -1.63 12.99 -11.43
CA GLU A 367 -0.23 12.64 -11.21
C GLU A 367 0.56 12.55 -12.52
N LEU A 368 -0.01 12.00 -13.57
CA LEU A 368 0.66 11.82 -14.87
C LEU A 368 0.53 13.04 -15.81
N MET A 369 -0.61 13.73 -15.77
CA MET A 369 -0.91 14.84 -16.67
C MET A 369 -0.65 16.22 -16.06
N GLY A 370 -0.42 16.29 -14.75
CA GLY A 370 -0.15 17.53 -14.01
C GLY A 370 -1.38 18.27 -13.51
N ARG A 371 -2.59 17.79 -13.83
CA ARG A 371 -3.88 18.28 -13.32
C ARG A 371 -4.97 17.20 -13.45
N GLY A 372 -5.95 17.25 -12.58
CA GLY A 372 -7.12 16.38 -12.66
C GLY A 372 -8.06 16.73 -13.81
N ILE A 373 -8.91 15.78 -14.16
CA ILE A 373 -10.06 16.05 -15.06
C ILE A 373 -11.08 16.93 -14.33
N TYR A 374 -11.14 16.79 -13.03
CA TYR A 374 -11.86 17.70 -12.11
C TYR A 374 -10.96 18.06 -10.93
N GLU A 375 -11.19 19.25 -10.38
CA GLU A 375 -10.44 19.83 -9.26
C GLU A 375 -11.42 20.40 -8.23
N PRO A 376 -11.20 20.22 -6.92
CA PRO A 376 -10.09 19.49 -6.30
C PRO A 376 -10.12 17.98 -6.62
N ILE A 377 -8.94 17.35 -6.70
CA ILE A 377 -8.82 15.95 -7.15
C ILE A 377 -9.50 14.92 -6.24
N ASP A 378 -9.81 15.31 -5.00
CA ASP A 378 -10.38 14.47 -3.95
C ASP A 378 -11.68 15.02 -3.38
N ASP A 379 -12.35 15.86 -4.17
CA ASP A 379 -13.61 16.50 -3.80
C ASP A 379 -14.56 16.60 -5.01
N TYR A 380 -15.09 15.45 -5.40
CA TYR A 380 -16.06 15.37 -6.48
C TYR A 380 -17.45 15.80 -6.02
N SER A 381 -18.07 16.70 -6.74
CA SER A 381 -19.47 17.11 -6.58
C SER A 381 -20.24 16.94 -7.88
N GLU A 382 -21.51 16.58 -7.79
CA GLU A 382 -22.43 16.53 -8.93
C GLU A 382 -22.66 17.93 -9.57
N TYR A 383 -22.42 18.99 -8.82
CA TYR A 383 -22.55 20.38 -9.28
C TYR A 383 -21.30 20.90 -9.99
N GLN A 384 -20.22 20.12 -9.98
CA GLN A 384 -18.95 20.51 -10.54
C GLN A 384 -18.96 20.36 -12.07
N THR A 385 -18.49 21.36 -12.78
CA THR A 385 -18.31 21.27 -14.23
C THR A 385 -17.11 20.41 -14.57
N ILE A 386 -17.35 19.31 -15.25
CA ILE A 386 -16.31 18.42 -15.77
C ILE A 386 -16.08 18.74 -17.24
N ASN A 387 -14.84 19.16 -17.57
CA ASN A 387 -14.50 19.55 -18.95
C ASN A 387 -14.38 18.36 -19.90
N GLN A 388 -14.05 17.16 -19.37
CA GLN A 388 -13.83 15.94 -20.17
C GLN A 388 -14.67 14.76 -19.61
N PRO A 389 -16.01 14.83 -19.65
CA PRO A 389 -16.87 13.82 -19.03
C PRO A 389 -16.83 12.46 -19.75
N LYS A 390 -16.69 12.43 -21.07
CA LYS A 390 -16.61 11.18 -21.83
C LYS A 390 -15.28 10.47 -21.55
N THR A 391 -14.20 11.23 -21.50
CA THR A 391 -12.86 10.71 -21.17
C THR A 391 -12.83 10.13 -19.75
N LEU A 392 -13.36 10.84 -18.76
CA LEU A 392 -13.44 10.36 -17.39
C LEU A 392 -14.27 9.07 -17.30
N ASN A 393 -15.43 9.03 -17.96
CA ASN A 393 -16.28 7.84 -17.98
C ASN A 393 -15.62 6.64 -18.69
N PHE A 394 -14.85 6.88 -19.76
CA PHE A 394 -14.05 5.86 -20.42
C PHE A 394 -12.98 5.31 -19.47
N LEU A 395 -12.15 6.17 -18.89
CA LEU A 395 -11.04 5.79 -18.03
C LEU A 395 -11.50 5.01 -16.79
N ARG A 396 -12.60 5.43 -16.13
CA ARG A 396 -13.13 4.70 -14.98
C ARG A 396 -13.63 3.30 -15.35
N LYS A 397 -14.28 3.15 -16.52
CA LYS A 397 -14.73 1.85 -17.01
C LYS A 397 -13.57 0.94 -17.40
N GLU A 398 -12.53 1.51 -18.02
CA GLU A 398 -11.32 0.75 -18.34
C GLU A 398 -10.59 0.31 -17.08
N PHE A 399 -10.47 1.16 -16.05
CA PHE A 399 -9.86 0.78 -14.79
C PHE A 399 -10.57 -0.43 -14.13
N VAL A 400 -11.90 -0.44 -14.14
CA VAL A 400 -12.67 -1.61 -13.68
C VAL A 400 -12.39 -2.84 -14.56
N ALA A 401 -12.43 -2.68 -15.90
CA ALA A 401 -12.23 -3.77 -16.84
C ALA A 401 -10.81 -4.37 -16.79
N LEU A 402 -9.81 -3.54 -16.47
CA LEU A 402 -8.42 -3.93 -16.24
C LEU A 402 -8.19 -4.56 -14.85
N GLY A 403 -9.25 -4.82 -14.07
CA GLY A 403 -9.16 -5.47 -12.76
C GLY A 403 -8.59 -4.56 -11.68
N TYR A 404 -8.68 -3.24 -11.82
CA TYR A 404 -8.09 -2.25 -10.92
C TYR A 404 -6.56 -2.32 -10.85
N ASP A 405 -5.93 -2.80 -11.93
CA ASP A 405 -4.49 -2.92 -12.04
C ASP A 405 -3.83 -1.56 -12.29
N LEU A 406 -2.84 -1.22 -11.46
CA LEU A 406 -2.11 0.05 -11.54
C LEU A 406 -1.25 0.14 -12.80
N LYS A 407 -0.48 -0.91 -13.11
CA LYS A 407 0.47 -0.92 -14.23
C LYS A 407 -0.27 -0.83 -15.57
N ASP A 408 -1.35 -1.58 -15.71
CA ASP A 408 -2.18 -1.55 -16.92
C ASP A 408 -2.83 -0.19 -17.14
N MET A 409 -3.31 0.46 -16.05
CA MET A 409 -3.90 1.79 -16.14
C MET A 409 -2.86 2.86 -16.46
N ILE A 410 -1.67 2.80 -15.87
CA ILE A 410 -0.54 3.68 -16.20
C ILE A 410 -0.16 3.50 -17.68
N ARG A 411 0.01 2.25 -18.12
CA ARG A 411 0.33 1.95 -19.54
C ARG A 411 -0.67 2.62 -20.48
N LEU A 412 -1.96 2.50 -20.20
CA LEU A 412 -3.02 3.10 -21.01
C LEU A 412 -2.86 4.63 -21.12
N VAL A 413 -2.50 5.31 -20.03
CA VAL A 413 -2.34 6.78 -20.03
C VAL A 413 -1.05 7.20 -20.71
N VAL A 414 0.11 6.59 -20.34
CA VAL A 414 1.42 7.08 -20.84
C VAL A 414 1.66 6.78 -22.32
N THR A 415 0.90 5.83 -22.91
CA THR A 415 0.95 5.55 -24.34
C THR A 415 0.00 6.42 -25.18
N SER A 416 -0.82 7.28 -24.55
CA SER A 416 -1.70 8.21 -25.27
C SER A 416 -0.92 9.37 -25.89
N ASP A 417 -1.48 9.94 -26.98
CA ASP A 417 -0.93 11.15 -27.60
C ASP A 417 -1.00 12.35 -26.66
N ALA A 418 -2.10 12.45 -25.88
CA ALA A 418 -2.28 13.50 -24.88
C ALA A 418 -1.13 13.54 -23.86
N TYR A 419 -0.68 12.36 -23.38
CA TYR A 419 0.49 12.28 -22.49
C TYR A 419 1.78 12.71 -23.19
N GLY A 420 1.91 12.39 -24.47
CA GLY A 420 3.07 12.73 -25.30
C GLY A 420 3.12 14.21 -25.72
N ARG A 421 2.12 15.04 -25.44
CA ARG A 421 2.11 16.46 -25.80
C ARG A 421 3.15 17.26 -25.02
N GLY A 422 3.85 18.13 -25.74
CA GLY A 422 4.71 19.16 -25.17
C GLY A 422 3.90 20.35 -24.67
N ARG A 423 4.60 21.41 -24.30
CA ARG A 423 4.00 22.68 -23.87
C ARG A 423 3.88 23.63 -25.03
N LEU A 424 2.87 24.50 -24.97
CA LEU A 424 2.81 25.64 -25.86
C LEU A 424 3.87 26.69 -25.48
N ASP A 425 4.48 27.32 -26.46
CA ASP A 425 5.48 28.36 -26.27
C ASP A 425 4.87 29.69 -25.76
N ALA A 426 5.75 30.64 -25.44
CA ALA A 426 5.35 31.93 -24.93
C ALA A 426 4.69 32.84 -26.00
N GLY A 427 4.73 32.46 -27.27
CA GLY A 427 4.10 33.21 -28.36
C GLY A 427 2.58 33.17 -28.31
N HIS A 428 1.99 32.19 -27.63
CA HIS A 428 0.54 32.09 -27.42
C HIS A 428 0.10 32.90 -26.20
N SER A 429 -1.11 33.47 -26.25
CA SER A 429 -1.68 34.17 -25.09
C SER A 429 -1.83 33.24 -23.88
N ALA A 430 -1.77 33.83 -22.68
CA ALA A 430 -1.92 33.05 -21.44
C ALA A 430 -3.26 32.27 -21.43
N LYS A 431 -4.33 32.88 -21.91
CA LYS A 431 -5.65 32.24 -22.01
C LYS A 431 -5.60 31.01 -22.92
N VAL A 432 -5.07 31.11 -24.13
CA VAL A 432 -4.95 29.99 -25.08
C VAL A 432 -4.12 28.85 -24.46
N ARG A 433 -3.02 29.16 -23.76
CA ARG A 433 -2.20 28.16 -23.10
C ARG A 433 -2.98 27.42 -22.00
N ILE A 434 -3.65 28.17 -21.13
CA ILE A 434 -4.45 27.60 -20.03
C ILE A 434 -5.60 26.75 -20.58
N ASP A 435 -6.36 27.28 -21.57
CA ASP A 435 -7.49 26.56 -22.16
C ASP A 435 -7.03 25.27 -22.85
N SER A 436 -5.89 25.29 -23.55
CA SER A 436 -5.31 24.11 -24.21
C SER A 436 -4.76 23.09 -23.20
N GLU A 437 -4.14 23.54 -22.11
CA GLU A 437 -3.72 22.68 -21.00
C GLU A 437 -4.94 22.05 -20.29
N MET A 438 -6.02 22.80 -20.08
CA MET A 438 -7.26 22.29 -19.49
C MET A 438 -7.98 21.29 -20.40
N ALA A 439 -7.80 21.42 -21.70
CA ALA A 439 -8.34 20.51 -22.70
C ALA A 439 -7.44 19.28 -22.97
N PHE A 440 -6.28 19.20 -22.32
CA PHE A 440 -5.25 18.16 -22.52
C PHE A 440 -4.74 18.03 -23.97
N VAL A 441 -4.85 19.09 -24.74
CA VAL A 441 -4.21 19.19 -26.06
C VAL A 441 -2.82 19.84 -25.97
N ALA A 442 -2.42 20.31 -24.80
CA ALA A 442 -1.09 20.78 -24.46
C ALA A 442 -0.68 20.25 -23.07
N GLY A 443 0.60 19.98 -22.88
CA GLY A 443 1.14 19.50 -21.61
C GLY A 443 1.17 20.60 -20.55
N SER A 444 0.65 20.33 -19.37
CA SER A 444 0.71 21.23 -18.22
C SER A 444 2.07 21.16 -17.51
N PRO A 445 2.60 22.30 -17.02
CA PRO A 445 3.79 22.29 -16.17
C PRO A 445 3.45 21.68 -14.81
N ARG A 446 4.32 20.83 -14.30
CA ARG A 446 4.24 20.32 -12.94
C ARG A 446 5.58 20.39 -12.25
N ARG A 447 5.56 20.51 -10.95
CA ARG A 447 6.76 20.44 -10.14
C ARG A 447 7.21 19.00 -10.02
N MET A 448 8.50 18.78 -10.10
CA MET A 448 9.08 17.50 -9.72
C MET A 448 9.00 17.38 -8.19
N ILE A 449 8.58 16.25 -7.69
CA ILE A 449 8.59 15.98 -6.26
C ILE A 449 10.02 15.93 -5.73
N GLY A 450 10.23 16.22 -4.45
CA GLY A 450 11.55 16.35 -3.85
C GLY A 450 12.42 15.11 -4.02
N GLU A 451 11.82 13.95 -3.85
CA GLU A 451 12.45 12.64 -4.03
C GLU A 451 12.97 12.45 -5.46
N ALA A 452 12.13 12.72 -6.45
CA ALA A 452 12.53 12.60 -7.86
C ALA A 452 13.62 13.59 -8.25
N LEU A 453 13.60 14.79 -7.66
CA LEU A 453 14.65 15.78 -7.88
C LEU A 453 15.98 15.31 -7.28
N PHE A 454 15.96 14.83 -6.03
CA PHE A 454 17.14 14.29 -5.36
C PHE A 454 17.78 13.15 -6.14
N ASP A 455 16.97 12.14 -6.51
CA ASP A 455 17.42 10.97 -7.25
C ASP A 455 17.94 11.34 -8.65
N SER A 456 17.30 12.33 -9.29
CA SER A 456 17.77 12.85 -10.58
C SER A 456 19.13 13.54 -10.48
N ILE A 457 19.40 14.28 -9.41
CA ILE A 457 20.70 14.89 -9.14
C ILE A 457 21.75 13.80 -8.88
N ALA A 458 21.40 12.77 -8.11
CA ALA A 458 22.28 11.63 -7.84
C ALA A 458 22.69 10.91 -9.14
N VAL A 459 21.72 10.64 -10.02
CA VAL A 459 21.98 10.03 -11.34
C VAL A 459 22.84 10.94 -12.22
N ALA A 460 22.51 12.24 -12.31
CA ALA A 460 23.26 13.20 -13.12
C ALA A 460 24.71 13.35 -12.65
N GLY A 461 24.92 13.30 -11.33
CA GLY A 461 26.24 13.37 -10.70
C GLY A 461 26.99 12.03 -10.63
N SER A 462 26.37 10.92 -11.11
CA SER A 462 26.89 9.56 -10.95
C SER A 462 27.22 9.21 -9.51
N LEU A 463 26.38 9.66 -8.56
CA LEU A 463 26.59 9.51 -7.13
C LEU A 463 25.98 8.20 -6.57
N GLU A 464 25.11 7.51 -7.32
CA GLU A 464 24.42 6.31 -6.85
C GLU A 464 25.35 5.15 -6.54
N ASP A 465 26.48 5.03 -7.28
CA ASP A 465 27.46 3.95 -7.15
C ASP A 465 28.69 4.36 -6.33
N PHE A 466 28.64 5.52 -5.66
CA PHE A 466 29.81 6.02 -4.93
C PHE A 466 30.03 5.21 -3.66
N LYS A 467 31.17 4.51 -3.59
CA LYS A 467 31.61 3.75 -2.42
C LYS A 467 32.79 4.46 -1.74
N TRP A 468 32.59 4.80 -0.49
CA TRP A 468 33.66 5.34 0.32
C TRP A 468 34.56 4.21 0.84
N PRO A 469 35.88 4.38 0.83
CA PRO A 469 36.76 3.44 1.50
C PRO A 469 36.41 3.34 3.00
N SER A 470 36.58 2.14 3.57
CA SER A 470 36.37 1.95 5.01
C SER A 470 37.30 2.88 5.80
N GLY A 471 36.74 3.59 6.77
CA GLY A 471 37.45 4.57 7.58
C GLY A 471 37.66 5.96 6.94
N ALA A 472 37.14 6.19 5.73
CA ALA A 472 37.09 7.55 5.18
C ALA A 472 36.00 8.37 5.89
N ASN A 473 36.30 9.64 6.17
CA ASN A 473 35.36 10.58 6.80
C ASN A 473 34.80 10.08 8.15
N LEU A 474 35.69 9.81 9.10
CA LEU A 474 35.32 9.51 10.47
C LEU A 474 34.97 10.82 11.23
N LYS A 475 33.91 10.75 12.01
CA LYS A 475 33.46 11.82 12.88
C LYS A 475 33.40 11.36 14.32
N THR A 476 33.99 12.11 15.21
CA THR A 476 33.92 11.85 16.65
C THR A 476 32.59 12.34 17.21
N VAL A 477 31.80 11.42 17.74
CA VAL A 477 30.50 11.73 18.36
C VAL A 477 30.59 11.47 19.86
N ARG A 478 30.11 12.42 20.67
CA ARG A 478 29.98 12.21 22.12
C ARG A 478 28.71 11.48 22.45
N LYS A 479 28.84 10.24 22.93
CA LYS A 479 27.75 9.37 23.29
C LYS A 479 27.59 9.31 24.81
N ARG A 480 26.38 9.50 25.30
CA ARG A 480 26.11 9.41 26.74
C ARG A 480 25.93 7.93 27.11
N GLN A 481 26.88 7.42 27.92
CA GLN A 481 26.87 6.02 28.37
C GLN A 481 26.55 5.94 29.86
N ARG A 482 25.74 4.98 30.28
CA ARG A 482 25.45 4.69 31.68
C ARG A 482 26.53 3.77 32.23
N VAL A 483 27.26 4.25 33.27
CA VAL A 483 28.26 3.45 33.99
C VAL A 483 27.75 3.16 35.39
N TYR A 484 27.69 1.90 35.75
CA TYR A 484 27.30 1.47 37.10
C TYR A 484 28.52 1.64 38.05
N LEU A 485 28.24 2.06 39.27
CA LEU A 485 29.25 2.26 40.32
C LEU A 485 29.18 1.11 41.32
N ASP A 486 30.32 0.68 41.83
CA ASP A 486 30.42 -0.23 42.96
C ASP A 486 30.01 0.45 44.29
N GLU A 487 30.09 -0.24 45.38
CA GLU A 487 29.76 0.30 46.72
C GLU A 487 30.71 1.44 47.14
N GLU A 488 31.93 1.45 46.60
CA GLU A 488 32.94 2.46 46.84
C GLU A 488 32.81 3.67 45.87
N GLY A 489 31.86 3.67 44.96
CA GLY A 489 31.62 4.75 43.99
C GLY A 489 32.58 4.76 42.80
N LYS A 490 33.37 3.69 42.62
CA LYS A 490 34.22 3.50 41.44
C LYS A 490 33.45 2.87 40.29
N PRO A 491 33.82 3.16 39.03
CA PRO A 491 33.19 2.49 37.87
C PRO A 491 33.39 0.99 37.98
N LYS A 492 32.28 0.24 38.09
CA LYS A 492 32.32 -1.20 37.98
C LYS A 492 32.71 -1.52 36.55
N ALA A 493 33.81 -2.27 36.37
CA ALA A 493 34.20 -2.72 35.05
C ALA A 493 32.97 -3.44 34.45
N SER A 494 32.46 -2.93 33.33
CA SER A 494 31.45 -3.66 32.57
C SER A 494 32.05 -5.03 32.30
N PRO A 495 31.34 -6.13 32.58
CA PRO A 495 31.78 -7.40 32.05
C PRO A 495 32.00 -7.19 30.55
N PRO A 496 33.09 -7.71 29.96
CA PRO A 496 33.23 -7.67 28.52
C PRO A 496 31.89 -8.12 27.97
N ALA A 497 31.32 -7.32 27.05
CA ALA A 497 30.02 -7.65 26.46
C ALA A 497 30.07 -9.15 26.21
N ALA A 498 29.32 -9.90 27.02
CA ALA A 498 29.28 -11.33 26.86
C ALA A 498 28.83 -11.50 25.41
N SER A 499 29.76 -11.83 24.55
CA SER A 499 29.43 -12.39 23.26
C SER A 499 28.49 -13.53 23.65
N LEU A 500 27.21 -13.32 23.50
CA LEU A 500 26.24 -14.40 23.57
C LEU A 500 26.87 -15.52 22.74
N PRO A 501 27.07 -16.71 23.27
CA PRO A 501 27.61 -17.79 22.50
C PRO A 501 26.62 -17.92 21.33
N VAL A 502 27.09 -17.55 20.16
CA VAL A 502 26.40 -17.87 18.90
C VAL A 502 26.42 -19.38 18.90
N ALA A 503 25.32 -19.96 19.36
CA ALA A 503 25.12 -21.41 19.28
C ALA A 503 25.29 -21.75 17.81
N GLY A 504 26.38 -22.44 17.55
CA GLY A 504 26.88 -22.66 16.19
C GLY A 504 25.90 -23.47 15.37
N ASN A 505 25.11 -22.78 14.59
CA ASN A 505 24.53 -23.36 13.40
C ASN A 505 25.54 -23.11 12.26
N PRO A 506 26.13 -24.13 11.64
CA PRO A 506 27.13 -23.98 10.58
C PRO A 506 26.62 -23.14 9.40
N ALA A 507 25.31 -23.12 9.15
CA ALA A 507 24.67 -22.31 8.14
C ALA A 507 24.74 -20.79 8.46
N MET A 508 24.60 -20.41 9.74
CA MET A 508 24.73 -19.01 10.17
C MET A 508 26.20 -18.55 10.18
N ALA A 509 27.14 -19.44 10.49
CA ALA A 509 28.56 -19.14 10.43
C ALA A 509 29.07 -18.96 8.99
N GLN A 510 28.45 -19.59 8.01
CA GLN A 510 28.73 -19.36 6.58
C GLN A 510 28.14 -18.03 6.10
N MET A 511 26.94 -17.62 6.56
CA MET A 511 26.38 -16.31 6.30
C MET A 511 27.21 -15.17 6.92
N ALA A 512 27.71 -15.36 8.13
CA ALA A 512 28.56 -14.36 8.80
C ALA A 512 29.94 -14.19 8.13
N LYS A 513 30.45 -15.22 7.45
CA LYS A 513 31.73 -15.14 6.72
C LYS A 513 31.63 -14.49 5.33
N THR A 514 30.43 -14.42 4.75
CA THR A 514 30.21 -13.75 3.46
C THR A 514 29.87 -12.26 3.60
N THR A 515 29.64 -11.77 4.82
CA THR A 515 29.27 -10.37 5.09
C THR A 515 30.43 -9.50 5.60
N SER A 516 31.69 -9.97 5.59
CA SER A 516 32.85 -9.15 5.98
C SER A 516 33.36 -8.25 4.85
N GLY A 517 32.49 -7.76 4.01
CA GLY A 517 32.86 -6.87 2.91
C GLY A 517 31.65 -6.25 2.25
N GLY A 518 31.21 -5.11 2.78
CA GLY A 518 30.25 -4.27 2.09
C GLY A 518 28.81 -4.47 2.55
N GLY A 519 28.11 -3.37 2.68
CA GLY A 519 26.77 -3.11 3.08
C GLY A 519 25.72 -4.24 3.02
N TYR A 520 24.79 -4.20 3.92
CA TYR A 520 23.62 -5.05 3.94
C TYR A 520 23.03 -5.18 2.53
N ASP A 521 23.11 -6.37 1.98
CA ASP A 521 22.46 -6.72 0.72
C ASP A 521 20.99 -7.01 1.02
N LEU A 522 20.20 -5.95 1.11
CA LEU A 522 18.76 -6.00 1.38
C LEU A 522 17.99 -6.78 0.30
N GLU A 523 18.54 -6.90 -0.89
CA GLU A 523 17.91 -7.65 -1.99
C GLU A 523 17.82 -9.16 -1.70
N LYS A 524 18.76 -9.72 -0.92
CA LYS A 524 18.70 -11.16 -0.53
C LYS A 524 17.77 -11.43 0.65
N THR A 525 17.44 -10.42 1.45
CA THR A 525 16.55 -10.57 2.60
C THR A 525 15.07 -10.48 2.22
N ILE A 526 14.76 -9.83 1.10
CA ILE A 526 13.37 -9.65 0.62
C ILE A 526 12.88 -10.86 -0.20
N ALA A 527 13.82 -11.68 -0.73
CA ALA A 527 13.47 -12.86 -1.52
C ALA A 527 13.11 -14.12 -0.70
N LEU A 528 12.99 -14.00 0.62
CA LEU A 528 12.54 -15.11 1.46
C LEU A 528 11.02 -15.16 1.47
N ASP A 529 10.46 -16.12 0.73
CA ASP A 529 9.05 -16.51 0.89
C ASP A 529 8.87 -17.09 2.30
N PHE A 530 8.38 -16.27 3.19
CA PHE A 530 8.18 -16.60 4.61
C PHE A 530 7.22 -17.78 4.78
N ASN A 531 6.24 -17.94 3.90
CA ASN A 531 5.28 -19.04 3.95
C ASN A 531 5.89 -20.35 3.47
N ALA A 532 6.72 -20.31 2.44
CA ALA A 532 7.48 -21.47 1.97
C ALA A 532 8.53 -21.90 3.01
N LEU A 533 9.13 -20.93 3.74
CA LEU A 533 10.10 -21.20 4.80
C LEU A 533 9.42 -21.85 6.02
N LEU A 534 8.26 -21.38 6.41
CA LEU A 534 7.47 -21.92 7.54
C LEU A 534 6.81 -23.28 7.23
N ALA A 535 6.67 -23.62 5.95
CA ALA A 535 6.12 -24.90 5.51
C ALA A 535 7.15 -26.05 5.53
N ARG A 536 8.43 -25.75 5.62
CA ARG A 536 9.51 -26.76 5.64
C ARG A 536 9.56 -27.47 6.99
N ASP A 537 9.65 -28.80 6.95
CA ASP A 537 9.63 -29.62 8.18
C ASP A 537 10.87 -29.39 9.07
N ASP A 538 12.04 -29.08 8.47
CA ASP A 538 13.24 -28.69 9.21
C ASP A 538 13.05 -27.36 9.98
N VAL A 539 12.32 -26.40 9.42
CA VAL A 539 12.02 -25.12 10.08
C VAL A 539 10.98 -25.29 11.18
N LYS A 540 10.02 -26.20 11.01
CA LYS A 540 9.06 -26.54 12.06
C LYS A 540 9.73 -27.18 13.27
N GLU A 541 10.64 -28.15 13.03
CA GLU A 541 11.45 -28.76 14.09
C GLU A 541 12.36 -27.74 14.79
N GLU A 542 12.95 -26.79 14.03
CA GLU A 542 13.79 -25.74 14.61
C GLU A 542 12.98 -24.71 15.42
N LEU A 543 11.77 -24.37 14.96
CA LEU A 543 10.81 -23.54 15.71
C LEU A 543 10.33 -24.20 16.99
N GLU A 544 10.07 -25.50 16.97
CA GLU A 544 9.73 -26.26 18.19
C GLU A 544 10.92 -26.36 19.14
N ALA A 545 12.12 -26.59 18.62
CA ALA A 545 13.35 -26.59 19.41
C ALA A 545 13.67 -25.21 20.01
N MET A 546 13.45 -24.11 19.28
CA MET A 546 13.58 -22.74 19.80
C MET A 546 12.52 -22.46 20.87
N ARG A 547 11.29 -22.93 20.68
CA ARG A 547 10.21 -22.80 21.65
C ARG A 547 10.53 -23.53 22.95
N MET A 548 11.04 -24.76 22.86
CA MET A 548 11.47 -25.54 24.01
C MET A 548 12.66 -24.89 24.74
N ARG A 549 13.63 -24.34 23.97
CA ARG A 549 14.76 -23.59 24.55
C ARG A 549 14.30 -22.30 25.23
N SER A 550 13.39 -21.55 24.61
CA SER A 550 12.86 -20.32 25.22
C SER A 550 12.04 -20.60 26.49
N GLU A 551 11.34 -21.74 26.55
CA GLU A 551 10.66 -22.19 27.79
C GLU A 551 11.65 -22.58 28.89
N GLN A 552 12.74 -23.28 28.55
CA GLN A 552 13.81 -23.63 29.49
C GLN A 552 14.60 -22.41 29.99
N GLU A 553 14.90 -21.44 29.07
CA GLU A 553 15.54 -20.19 29.46
C GLU A 553 14.64 -19.30 30.31
N LEU A 554 13.33 -19.27 30.02
CA LEU A 554 12.35 -18.58 30.86
C LEU A 554 12.23 -19.19 32.25
N GLU A 555 12.31 -20.52 32.35
CA GLU A 555 12.28 -21.24 33.59
C GLU A 555 13.59 -21.06 34.38
N ALA A 556 14.74 -21.04 33.68
CA ALA A 556 16.03 -20.70 34.28
C ALA A 556 16.08 -19.26 34.79
N MET A 557 15.56 -18.30 34.02
CA MET A 557 15.42 -16.90 34.45
C MET A 557 14.46 -16.76 35.64
N ARG A 558 13.40 -17.56 35.71
CA ARG A 558 12.49 -17.61 36.87
C ARG A 558 13.16 -18.13 38.11
N MET A 559 13.92 -19.20 37.97
CA MET A 559 14.66 -19.77 39.08
C MET A 559 15.76 -18.80 39.57
N ALA A 560 16.44 -18.13 38.65
CA ALA A 560 17.41 -17.08 38.99
C ALA A 560 16.75 -15.86 39.65
N ALA A 561 15.56 -15.46 39.19
CA ALA A 561 14.79 -14.36 39.79
C ALA A 561 14.22 -14.70 41.17
N MET A 562 13.88 -15.97 41.41
CA MET A 562 13.46 -16.43 42.73
C MET A 562 14.61 -16.52 43.76
N GLN A 563 15.86 -16.70 43.27
CA GLN A 563 17.06 -16.71 44.11
C GLN A 563 17.65 -15.32 44.33
N SER A 564 17.30 -14.34 43.52
CA SER A 564 17.75 -12.97 43.70
C SER A 564 16.83 -12.23 44.68
N GLN A 565 17.28 -12.08 45.90
CA GLN A 565 16.73 -11.06 46.82
C GLN A 565 16.83 -9.69 46.13
N PRO A 566 15.93 -8.72 46.45
CA PRO A 566 15.95 -7.41 45.79
C PRO A 566 17.26 -6.69 46.11
N THR A 567 18.23 -6.80 45.22
CA THR A 567 19.48 -6.06 45.29
C THR A 567 19.17 -4.58 45.17
N ARG A 568 19.61 -3.81 46.17
CA ARG A 568 19.59 -2.35 46.19
C ARG A 568 19.92 -1.81 44.79
N ARG A 569 19.10 -0.92 44.24
CA ARG A 569 19.35 -0.18 42.99
C ARG A 569 20.78 0.37 43.00
N GLY A 570 21.68 -0.23 42.24
CA GLY A 570 23.07 0.24 42.14
C GLY A 570 23.12 1.69 41.70
N LYS A 571 23.99 2.48 42.34
CA LYS A 571 24.25 3.85 41.92
C LYS A 571 24.87 3.81 40.52
N TYR A 572 24.44 4.68 39.63
CA TYR A 572 25.03 4.86 38.30
C TYR A 572 25.28 6.33 38.03
N LYS A 573 26.25 6.60 37.16
CA LYS A 573 26.50 7.94 36.59
C LYS A 573 26.50 7.86 35.08
N TYR A 574 26.23 8.97 34.45
CA TYR A 574 26.40 9.11 33.02
C TYR A 574 27.80 9.69 32.72
N VAL A 575 28.47 9.05 31.78
CA VAL A 575 29.77 9.48 31.26
C VAL A 575 29.61 9.73 29.79
N TYR A 576 30.25 10.74 29.27
CA TYR A 576 30.34 10.97 27.83
C TYR A 576 31.56 10.22 27.29
N VAL A 577 31.36 9.33 26.35
CA VAL A 577 32.42 8.61 25.65
C VAL A 577 32.48 9.16 24.23
N GLU A 578 33.67 9.42 23.75
CA GLU A 578 33.90 9.79 22.35
C GLU A 578 34.06 8.52 21.54
N GLU A 579 33.24 8.38 20.50
CA GLU A 579 33.20 7.24 19.58
C GLU A 579 33.37 7.78 18.16
N GLU A 580 34.27 7.17 17.40
CA GLU A 580 34.40 7.47 15.97
C GLU A 580 33.34 6.71 15.20
N VAL A 581 32.52 7.45 14.46
CA VAL A 581 31.47 6.88 13.58
C VAL A 581 31.70 7.36 12.15
N ASP A 582 31.32 6.52 11.19
CA ASP A 582 31.34 6.90 9.80
C ASP A 582 30.37 8.05 9.51
N ASP A 583 30.90 9.19 9.03
CA ASP A 583 30.12 10.35 8.56
C ASP A 583 30.07 10.39 7.03
N ASN A 584 30.16 9.24 6.39
CA ASN A 584 30.12 9.14 4.94
C ASN A 584 28.71 9.49 4.43
N PRO A 585 28.59 10.45 3.48
CA PRO A 585 27.31 10.72 2.85
C PRO A 585 26.76 9.46 2.20
N ARG A 586 25.53 9.09 2.52
CA ARG A 586 24.85 7.94 1.89
C ARG A 586 24.05 8.46 0.71
N TYR A 587 24.54 8.28 -0.48
CA TYR A 587 23.82 8.57 -1.72
C TYR A 587 22.96 7.35 -2.09
N SER A 588 21.85 7.19 -1.38
CA SER A 588 20.82 6.20 -1.72
C SER A 588 19.61 6.90 -2.33
N SER A 589 18.79 6.14 -3.06
CA SER A 589 17.51 6.66 -3.54
C SER A 589 16.69 7.23 -2.38
N SER A 590 16.16 8.44 -2.54
CA SER A 590 15.31 9.06 -1.54
C SER A 590 14.02 8.27 -1.30
N TYR A 591 13.51 7.56 -2.32
CA TYR A 591 12.38 6.64 -2.18
C TYR A 591 12.73 5.44 -1.33
N ARG A 592 13.94 4.88 -1.47
CA ARG A 592 14.42 3.79 -0.61
C ARG A 592 14.65 4.24 0.83
N MET A 593 15.08 5.48 1.05
CA MET A 593 15.19 6.05 2.40
C MET A 593 13.82 6.25 3.06
N ALA A 594 12.81 6.58 2.29
CA ALA A 594 11.42 6.66 2.74
C ALA A 594 10.75 5.28 2.82
N SER A 595 11.36 4.24 2.23
CA SER A 595 10.87 2.87 2.26
C SER A 595 10.98 2.28 3.66
N PRO A 596 10.01 1.45 4.07
CA PRO A 596 10.00 0.78 5.38
C PRO A 596 11.15 -0.19 5.62
N ALA A 597 11.89 -0.57 4.58
CA ALA A 597 13.10 -1.38 4.70
C ALA A 597 14.30 -0.60 5.30
N ALA A 598 14.17 0.71 5.53
CA ALA A 598 15.17 1.55 6.20
C ALA A 598 14.57 2.24 7.43
N PRO A 599 14.16 1.48 8.48
CA PRO A 599 13.31 2.02 9.54
C PRO A 599 13.99 2.97 10.52
N ASP A 600 15.30 3.11 10.54
CA ASP A 600 15.99 3.69 11.68
C ASP A 600 16.82 4.95 11.38
N HIS A 601 16.58 5.66 10.27
CA HIS A 601 17.40 6.80 9.86
C HIS A 601 16.62 8.10 9.64
N PHE A 602 15.48 8.28 10.34
CA PHE A 602 14.85 9.60 10.52
C PHE A 602 14.72 9.98 11.98
#